data_6dfe12d08a288b6610afefcfce478d96
#
_entry.id   6dfe12d08a288b6610afefcfce478d96
#
_cell.length_a   1.000
_cell.length_b   1.000
_cell.length_c   1.000
_cell.angle_alpha   90.00
_cell.angle_beta   90.00
_cell.angle_gamma   90.00
#
_symmetry.space_group_name_H-M   'P 1'
#
loop_
_entity.id
_entity.type
_entity.pdbx_description
1 polymer ?
#
loop_
_entity_poly.entity_id
_entity_poly.type
_entity_poly.pdbx_seq_one_letter_code
_entity_poly.pdbx_strand_id
1 'polypeptide(L)'
;MKKKAIVCALALALAMLTACGESSSASESKKDETPKADRETIYQVSLLQGLTLGDYNGSVSVKELKEKGDTGIGTFEGVNGELIMVDGTVYRAKSDGSIETAPDDETIPFANVTFFDTDEKEDISGVSSIADLKKLLDEKVEKLGKNQFYMVRVDGTFKKMHARSELKQEKPYKPLAEALKTDQREFSWDNIEGTVVALYCPQYMKDLNAAGWHLHFVSKDKKYGGHVLELDVDKAELKIDCTQGFNMQLPDTEMFPTLDLTKDQSDDIKKVETKN
;
A
#
# COMPACT_ATOMS: atom_id res chain seq x y z
N MET A 1 -66.51 8.73 -1.03
CA MET A 1 -67.51 8.60 -2.10
C MET A 1 -66.87 8.19 -3.39
N LYS A 2 -67.39 7.12 -3.97
CA LYS A 2 -67.19 6.57 -5.35
C LYS A 2 -65.87 5.90 -5.70
N LYS A 3 -65.92 4.56 -5.57
CA LYS A 3 -65.21 3.52 -6.29
C LYS A 3 -65.38 3.62 -7.80
N LYS A 4 -64.39 3.25 -8.60
CA LYS A 4 -64.60 2.57 -9.90
C LYS A 4 -63.48 1.56 -10.12
N ALA A 5 -63.84 0.30 -10.09
CA ALA A 5 -63.13 -0.84 -10.64
C ALA A 5 -63.47 -0.93 -12.14
N ILE A 6 -62.52 -1.34 -12.97
CA ILE A 6 -62.79 -1.87 -14.30
C ILE A 6 -61.95 -3.16 -14.43
N VAL A 7 -62.70 -4.25 -14.60
CA VAL A 7 -62.32 -5.58 -15.01
C VAL A 7 -62.58 -5.69 -16.51
N CYS A 8 -61.68 -6.38 -17.25
CA CYS A 8 -61.94 -7.10 -18.51
C CYS A 8 -60.61 -7.50 -19.13
N ALA A 9 -60.35 -8.60 -19.72
CA ALA A 9 -60.97 -9.89 -19.87
C ALA A 9 -59.92 -10.74 -20.66
N LEU A 10 -59.93 -12.02 -20.43
CA LEU A 10 -59.18 -13.06 -21.09
C LEU A 10 -59.42 -13.05 -22.62
N ALA A 11 -58.35 -13.38 -23.39
CA ALA A 11 -58.52 -14.06 -24.68
C ALA A 11 -57.32 -15.03 -24.88
N LEU A 12 -57.60 -16.31 -24.77
CA LEU A 12 -56.79 -17.43 -25.21
C LEU A 12 -56.78 -17.45 -26.77
N ALA A 13 -55.63 -17.62 -27.36
CA ALA A 13 -55.50 -18.13 -28.73
C ALA A 13 -54.35 -19.15 -28.78
N LEU A 14 -54.75 -20.39 -28.88
CA LEU A 14 -53.92 -21.58 -29.10
C LEU A 14 -53.67 -21.67 -30.61
N ALA A 15 -52.38 -21.63 -31.00
CA ALA A 15 -51.99 -22.02 -32.36
C ALA A 15 -50.75 -22.94 -32.27
N MET A 16 -50.98 -24.24 -32.42
CA MET A 16 -49.93 -25.21 -32.68
C MET A 16 -49.46 -25.05 -34.12
N LEU A 17 -48.16 -24.91 -34.30
CA LEU A 17 -47.47 -25.21 -35.54
C LEU A 17 -46.16 -25.93 -35.23
N THR A 18 -46.16 -27.21 -35.52
CA THR A 18 -44.99 -28.08 -35.57
C THR A 18 -44.12 -27.70 -36.74
N ALA A 19 -42.87 -27.35 -36.48
CA ALA A 19 -41.82 -27.40 -37.50
C ALA A 19 -40.54 -27.94 -36.87
N CYS A 20 -40.11 -29.10 -37.34
CA CYS A 20 -38.78 -29.66 -37.10
C CYS A 20 -37.75 -28.71 -37.72
N GLY A 21 -36.77 -28.31 -36.92
CA GLY A 21 -35.59 -27.54 -37.34
C GLY A 21 -34.42 -27.83 -36.39
N GLU A 22 -33.34 -28.28 -36.98
CA GLU A 22 -32.11 -28.80 -36.39
C GLU A 22 -31.57 -27.92 -35.27
N SER A 23 -31.26 -28.55 -34.13
CA SER A 23 -30.53 -27.94 -33.03
C SER A 23 -29.05 -27.83 -33.38
N SER A 24 -28.62 -26.69 -33.91
CA SER A 24 -27.22 -26.31 -33.82
C SER A 24 -26.96 -25.76 -32.41
N SER A 25 -26.38 -26.58 -31.53
CA SER A 25 -25.85 -26.15 -30.27
C SER A 25 -24.62 -25.26 -30.52
N ALA A 26 -24.83 -23.95 -30.63
CA ALA A 26 -23.75 -23.01 -30.48
C ALA A 26 -23.37 -23.02 -28.99
N SER A 27 -22.30 -23.72 -28.65
CA SER A 27 -21.64 -23.57 -27.38
C SER A 27 -21.04 -22.16 -27.39
N GLU A 28 -21.70 -21.21 -26.73
CA GLU A 28 -21.03 -19.98 -26.31
C GLU A 28 -19.87 -20.37 -25.39
N SER A 29 -18.66 -20.33 -25.97
CA SER A 29 -17.45 -20.35 -25.17
C SER A 29 -17.49 -19.10 -24.28
N LYS A 30 -17.84 -19.26 -23.01
CA LYS A 30 -17.51 -18.25 -21.99
C LYS A 30 -16.01 -18.03 -22.12
N LYS A 31 -15.61 -16.90 -22.67
CA LYS A 31 -14.25 -16.39 -22.52
C LYS A 31 -14.05 -16.28 -21.02
N ASP A 32 -13.11 -17.03 -20.51
CA ASP A 32 -12.58 -16.91 -19.17
C ASP A 32 -11.82 -15.58 -19.14
N GLU A 33 -12.55 -14.47 -18.92
CA GLU A 33 -11.95 -13.17 -18.71
C GLU A 33 -11.37 -13.21 -17.30
N THR A 34 -10.06 -13.33 -17.21
CA THR A 34 -9.33 -13.11 -15.95
C THR A 34 -9.81 -11.77 -15.38
N PRO A 35 -10.31 -11.72 -14.14
CA PRO A 35 -10.77 -10.48 -13.55
C PRO A 35 -9.66 -9.41 -13.68
N LYS A 36 -10.00 -8.26 -14.24
CA LYS A 36 -9.06 -7.14 -14.32
C LYS A 36 -8.65 -6.76 -12.89
N ALA A 37 -7.34 -6.59 -12.66
CA ALA A 37 -6.85 -6.17 -11.37
C ALA A 37 -7.55 -4.88 -10.92
N ASP A 38 -7.98 -4.84 -9.65
CA ASP A 38 -8.55 -3.64 -9.04
C ASP A 38 -7.42 -2.64 -8.78
N ARG A 39 -7.44 -1.51 -9.50
CA ARG A 39 -6.42 -0.45 -9.41
C ARG A 39 -6.86 0.72 -8.56
N GLU A 40 -8.08 0.66 -8.02
CA GLU A 40 -8.68 1.73 -7.23
C GLU A 40 -8.70 1.42 -5.73
N THR A 41 -7.92 0.42 -5.29
CA THR A 41 -7.95 -0.03 -3.90
C THR A 41 -6.55 -0.13 -3.30
N ILE A 42 -6.35 0.52 -2.14
CA ILE A 42 -5.24 0.23 -1.25
C ILE A 42 -5.58 -1.05 -0.48
N TYR A 43 -4.75 -2.08 -0.60
CA TYR A 43 -4.78 -3.24 0.27
C TYR A 43 -3.79 -3.06 1.42
N GLN A 44 -4.28 -3.22 2.65
CA GLN A 44 -3.48 -3.11 3.87
C GLN A 44 -3.47 -4.43 4.64
N VAL A 45 -2.29 -4.85 5.07
CA VAL A 45 -2.08 -5.93 6.03
C VAL A 45 -2.01 -5.32 7.43
N SER A 46 -2.86 -5.77 8.35
CA SER A 46 -2.89 -5.38 9.75
C SER A 46 -3.19 -3.88 10.01
N LEU A 47 -2.98 -3.48 11.25
CA LEU A 47 -3.08 -2.12 11.77
C LEU A 47 -1.70 -1.65 12.17
N LEU A 48 -1.34 -0.40 11.86
CA LEU A 48 -0.08 0.17 12.32
C LEU A 48 -0.01 0.21 13.86
N GLN A 49 -1.16 0.42 14.52
CA GLN A 49 -1.26 0.34 15.97
C GLN A 49 -0.85 -1.05 16.51
N GLY A 50 -1.23 -2.16 15.83
CA GLY A 50 -0.79 -3.51 16.20
C GLY A 50 0.73 -3.65 16.10
N LEU A 51 1.31 -3.16 15.00
CA LEU A 51 2.76 -3.15 14.82
C LEU A 51 3.45 -2.32 15.92
N THR A 52 2.94 -1.14 16.27
CA THR A 52 3.55 -0.30 17.33
C THR A 52 3.52 -0.96 18.70
N LEU A 53 2.54 -1.82 18.97
CA LEU A 53 2.42 -2.60 20.21
C LEU A 53 3.27 -3.88 20.21
N GLY A 54 3.97 -4.19 19.10
CA GLY A 54 4.89 -5.32 19.00
C GLY A 54 4.32 -6.56 18.32
N ASP A 55 3.16 -6.48 17.63
CA ASP A 55 2.71 -7.61 16.80
C ASP A 55 3.46 -7.62 15.46
N TYR A 56 4.67 -8.18 15.52
CA TYR A 56 5.55 -8.34 14.36
C TYR A 56 5.42 -9.72 13.70
N ASN A 57 4.40 -10.49 14.09
CA ASN A 57 4.14 -11.78 13.47
C ASN A 57 3.56 -11.57 12.07
N GLY A 58 4.18 -12.20 11.09
CA GLY A 58 3.70 -12.16 9.72
C GLY A 58 2.41 -12.97 9.55
N SER A 59 1.46 -12.44 8.81
CA SER A 59 0.16 -13.07 8.57
C SER A 59 -0.17 -13.21 7.07
N VAL A 60 0.59 -12.54 6.20
CA VAL A 60 0.44 -12.60 4.74
C VAL A 60 1.81 -12.87 4.14
N SER A 61 1.91 -13.80 3.19
CA SER A 61 3.16 -14.05 2.47
C SER A 61 3.43 -13.01 1.39
N VAL A 62 4.69 -12.85 0.99
CA VAL A 62 5.09 -12.02 -0.16
C VAL A 62 4.34 -12.43 -1.42
N LYS A 63 4.13 -13.74 -1.64
CA LYS A 63 3.34 -14.25 -2.76
C LYS A 63 1.91 -13.73 -2.76
N GLU A 64 1.22 -13.81 -1.62
CA GLU A 64 -0.16 -13.31 -1.46
C GLU A 64 -0.22 -11.79 -1.60
N LEU A 65 0.80 -11.04 -1.10
CA LEU A 65 0.87 -9.60 -1.25
C LEU A 65 0.96 -9.18 -2.72
N LYS A 66 1.74 -9.89 -3.55
CA LYS A 66 1.86 -9.65 -5.01
C LYS A 66 0.54 -9.85 -5.76
N GLU A 67 -0.41 -10.61 -5.21
CA GLU A 67 -1.76 -10.75 -5.77
C GLU A 67 -2.66 -9.53 -5.48
N LYS A 68 -2.21 -8.62 -4.60
CA LYS A 68 -2.97 -7.45 -4.13
C LYS A 68 -2.44 -6.12 -4.66
N GLY A 69 -1.24 -6.11 -5.26
CA GLY A 69 -0.64 -4.91 -5.79
C GLY A 69 0.70 -5.15 -6.48
N ASP A 70 1.23 -4.11 -7.08
CA ASP A 70 2.54 -4.08 -7.72
C ASP A 70 3.45 -2.97 -7.18
N THR A 71 2.91 -2.07 -6.36
CA THR A 71 3.61 -0.94 -5.76
C THR A 71 3.16 -0.76 -4.31
N GLY A 72 4.10 -0.53 -3.39
CA GLY A 72 3.76 -0.34 -1.98
C GLY A 72 4.95 -0.33 -1.03
N ILE A 73 4.62 -0.24 0.26
CA ILE A 73 5.57 -0.14 1.38
C ILE A 73 5.11 -0.99 2.57
N GLY A 74 6.03 -1.31 3.49
CA GLY A 74 5.73 -2.07 4.69
C GLY A 74 6.99 -2.60 5.37
N THR A 75 6.86 -3.70 6.11
CA THR A 75 7.97 -4.39 6.77
C THR A 75 7.76 -5.91 6.76
N PHE A 76 8.74 -6.67 7.22
CA PHE A 76 8.73 -8.13 7.28
C PHE A 76 8.60 -8.64 8.72
N GLU A 77 8.30 -9.94 8.90
CA GLU A 77 8.20 -10.55 10.22
C GLU A 77 9.42 -10.22 11.09
N GLY A 78 9.13 -9.84 12.34
CA GLY A 78 10.15 -9.38 13.27
C GLY A 78 10.66 -7.97 12.96
N VAL A 79 9.94 -7.14 12.18
CA VAL A 79 10.41 -5.87 11.60
C VAL A 79 11.80 -6.01 10.98
N ASN A 80 12.00 -7.10 10.23
CA ASN A 80 13.27 -7.48 9.62
C ASN A 80 13.54 -6.66 8.35
N GLY A 81 13.77 -5.37 8.51
CA GLY A 81 14.01 -4.44 7.41
C GLY A 81 12.74 -3.86 6.80
N GLU A 82 12.93 -2.89 5.89
CA GLU A 82 11.86 -2.16 5.22
C GLU A 82 11.44 -2.84 3.92
N LEU A 83 10.14 -2.96 3.69
CA LEU A 83 9.57 -3.47 2.45
C LEU A 83 9.35 -2.35 1.46
N ILE A 84 9.88 -2.51 0.26
CA ILE A 84 9.61 -1.64 -0.89
C ILE A 84 9.13 -2.51 -2.06
N MET A 85 7.92 -2.28 -2.54
CA MET A 85 7.39 -2.98 -3.70
C MET A 85 7.34 -2.03 -4.89
N VAL A 86 8.00 -2.40 -5.99
CA VAL A 86 8.05 -1.63 -7.24
C VAL A 86 7.92 -2.60 -8.41
N ASP A 87 6.97 -2.33 -9.29
CA ASP A 87 6.71 -3.10 -10.51
C ASP A 87 6.54 -4.61 -10.21
N GLY A 88 5.81 -4.95 -9.14
CA GLY A 88 5.52 -6.32 -8.71
C GLY A 88 6.68 -7.07 -8.05
N THR A 89 7.83 -6.42 -7.88
CA THR A 89 8.97 -7.00 -7.15
C THR A 89 9.03 -6.44 -5.74
N VAL A 90 9.08 -7.33 -4.75
CA VAL A 90 9.21 -6.98 -3.34
C VAL A 90 10.68 -7.00 -2.93
N TYR A 91 11.18 -5.87 -2.48
CA TYR A 91 12.53 -5.68 -1.99
C TYR A 91 12.52 -5.52 -0.47
N ARG A 92 13.52 -6.14 0.19
CA ARG A 92 13.85 -5.89 1.59
C ARG A 92 15.06 -4.96 1.66
N ALA A 93 14.92 -3.79 2.28
CA ALA A 93 16.05 -3.00 2.71
C ALA A 93 16.48 -3.47 4.10
N LYS A 94 17.67 -4.08 4.18
CA LYS A 94 18.18 -4.69 5.40
C LYS A 94 18.83 -3.66 6.33
N SER A 95 19.02 -4.05 7.57
CA SER A 95 19.68 -3.23 8.61
C SER A 95 21.14 -2.85 8.31
N ASP A 96 21.76 -3.38 7.27
CA ASP A 96 23.07 -2.95 6.74
C ASP A 96 22.95 -1.95 5.56
N GLY A 97 21.73 -1.54 5.21
CA GLY A 97 21.41 -0.64 4.10
C GLY A 97 21.39 -1.30 2.73
N SER A 98 21.71 -2.59 2.64
CA SER A 98 21.68 -3.34 1.38
C SER A 98 20.25 -3.82 1.05
N ILE A 99 20.02 -4.07 -0.24
CA ILE A 99 18.75 -4.60 -0.75
C ILE A 99 18.91 -6.06 -1.13
N GLU A 100 17.84 -6.82 -0.85
CA GLU A 100 17.64 -8.15 -1.45
C GLU A 100 16.21 -8.26 -1.98
N THR A 101 15.97 -9.16 -2.94
CA THR A 101 14.61 -9.53 -3.34
C THR A 101 14.06 -10.49 -2.31
N ALA A 102 12.89 -10.17 -1.76
CA ALA A 102 12.24 -11.01 -0.76
C ALA A 102 11.72 -12.31 -1.40
N PRO A 103 11.94 -13.47 -0.78
CA PRO A 103 11.35 -14.73 -1.23
C PRO A 103 9.84 -14.76 -1.06
N ASP A 104 9.14 -15.55 -1.88
CA ASP A 104 7.68 -15.59 -1.93
C ASP A 104 7.02 -16.12 -0.64
N ASP A 105 7.73 -16.91 0.14
CA ASP A 105 7.29 -17.51 1.41
C ASP A 105 7.60 -16.65 2.64
N GLU A 106 8.30 -15.54 2.47
CA GLU A 106 8.52 -14.59 3.56
C GLU A 106 7.20 -13.97 4.02
N THR A 107 7.03 -13.74 5.32
CA THR A 107 5.79 -13.25 5.91
C THR A 107 5.85 -11.78 6.32
N ILE A 108 4.71 -11.13 6.27
CA ILE A 108 4.53 -9.68 6.36
C ILE A 108 3.55 -9.37 7.49
N PRO A 109 3.96 -8.62 8.54
CA PRO A 109 3.10 -8.18 9.61
C PRO A 109 2.34 -6.89 9.26
N PHE A 110 2.91 -6.04 8.39
CA PHE A 110 2.30 -4.78 7.98
C PHE A 110 2.78 -4.36 6.59
N ALA A 111 1.85 -4.05 5.71
CA ALA A 111 2.12 -3.48 4.40
C ALA A 111 0.91 -2.74 3.84
N ASN A 112 1.18 -1.83 2.91
CA ASN A 112 0.19 -1.20 2.04
C ASN A 112 0.63 -1.33 0.59
N VAL A 113 -0.24 -1.88 -0.27
CA VAL A 113 0.03 -2.04 -1.70
C VAL A 113 -1.19 -1.68 -2.53
N THR A 114 -0.95 -1.30 -3.79
CA THR A 114 -1.97 -1.14 -4.83
C THR A 114 -1.41 -1.63 -6.16
N PHE A 115 -2.28 -1.90 -7.14
CA PHE A 115 -1.86 -1.98 -8.53
C PHE A 115 -1.77 -0.55 -9.08
N PHE A 116 -0.58 -0.01 -9.10
CA PHE A 116 -0.31 1.40 -9.41
C PHE A 116 -0.84 1.79 -10.79
N ASP A 117 -1.63 2.86 -10.83
CA ASP A 117 -2.09 3.51 -12.07
C ASP A 117 -1.69 5.00 -12.03
N THR A 118 -1.23 5.54 -13.14
CA THR A 118 -0.77 6.94 -13.15
C THR A 118 -1.91 7.86 -13.54
N ASP A 119 -2.52 8.55 -12.58
CA ASP A 119 -3.55 9.57 -12.81
C ASP A 119 -2.95 10.92 -13.15
N GLU A 120 -1.90 11.32 -12.42
CA GLU A 120 -1.13 12.52 -12.69
C GLU A 120 0.36 12.24 -12.75
N LYS A 121 1.06 13.01 -13.59
CA LYS A 121 2.52 13.02 -13.62
C LYS A 121 3.08 14.40 -13.95
N GLU A 122 4.23 14.69 -13.40
CA GLU A 122 4.99 15.91 -13.71
C GLU A 122 6.49 15.72 -13.44
N ASP A 123 7.30 16.51 -14.13
CA ASP A 123 8.73 16.59 -13.82
C ASP A 123 8.97 17.58 -12.68
N ILE A 124 9.72 17.15 -11.67
CA ILE A 124 10.10 17.97 -10.52
C ILE A 124 11.62 18.10 -10.43
N SER A 125 12.09 19.23 -9.91
CA SER A 125 13.52 19.47 -9.69
C SER A 125 13.75 20.45 -8.55
N GLY A 126 14.93 20.35 -7.91
CA GLY A 126 15.36 21.31 -6.89
C GLY A 126 14.50 21.27 -5.61
N VAL A 127 13.94 20.13 -5.28
CA VAL A 127 13.21 19.91 -4.02
C VAL A 127 14.22 19.53 -2.96
N SER A 128 14.58 20.49 -2.08
CA SER A 128 15.79 20.42 -1.26
C SER A 128 15.64 19.70 0.08
N SER A 129 14.42 19.25 0.42
CA SER A 129 14.16 18.50 1.66
C SER A 129 12.93 17.61 1.55
N ILE A 130 12.81 16.63 2.44
CA ILE A 130 11.58 15.84 2.59
C ILE A 130 10.38 16.73 2.97
N ALA A 131 10.60 17.80 3.71
CA ALA A 131 9.55 18.76 4.05
C ALA A 131 9.04 19.50 2.82
N ASP A 132 9.94 19.92 1.91
CA ASP A 132 9.57 20.56 0.65
C ASP A 132 8.83 19.58 -0.27
N LEU A 133 9.28 18.32 -0.33
CA LEU A 133 8.56 17.28 -1.08
C LEU A 133 7.15 17.05 -0.52
N LYS A 134 7.02 16.86 0.79
CA LYS A 134 5.72 16.70 1.44
C LYS A 134 4.81 17.90 1.20
N LYS A 135 5.34 19.13 1.26
CA LYS A 135 4.57 20.33 0.94
C LYS A 135 4.07 20.35 -0.51
N LEU A 136 4.92 19.99 -1.48
CA LEU A 136 4.54 19.88 -2.89
C LEU A 136 3.42 18.84 -3.06
N LEU A 137 3.56 17.68 -2.42
CA LEU A 137 2.57 16.61 -2.45
C LEU A 137 1.26 17.02 -1.75
N ASP A 138 1.32 17.74 -0.62
CA ASP A 138 0.14 18.27 0.08
C ASP A 138 -0.63 19.25 -0.79
N GLU A 139 0.04 20.10 -1.59
CA GLU A 139 -0.60 20.98 -2.55
C GLU A 139 -1.35 20.22 -3.66
N LYS A 140 -0.87 19.01 -4.04
CA LYS A 140 -1.58 18.11 -4.95
C LYS A 140 -2.79 17.50 -4.28
N VAL A 141 -2.62 16.95 -3.07
CA VAL A 141 -3.71 16.36 -2.28
C VAL A 141 -4.84 17.36 -2.01
N GLU A 142 -4.52 18.63 -1.71
CA GLU A 142 -5.55 19.67 -1.53
C GLU A 142 -6.36 19.94 -2.82
N LYS A 143 -5.75 19.80 -4.00
CA LYS A 143 -6.45 19.95 -5.30
C LYS A 143 -7.26 18.72 -5.68
N LEU A 144 -6.71 17.52 -5.44
CA LEU A 144 -7.31 16.24 -5.84
C LEU A 144 -8.35 15.73 -4.82
N GLY A 145 -8.18 16.08 -3.51
CA GLY A 145 -9.09 15.71 -2.45
C GLY A 145 -8.41 14.99 -1.27
N LYS A 146 -8.25 15.68 -0.16
CA LYS A 146 -7.52 15.22 1.03
C LYS A 146 -8.13 14.03 1.79
N ASN A 147 -9.29 13.54 1.37
CA ASN A 147 -9.97 12.42 2.00
C ASN A 147 -9.83 11.12 1.19
N GLN A 148 -8.93 11.08 0.22
CA GLN A 148 -8.60 9.91 -0.59
C GLN A 148 -7.19 9.41 -0.26
N PHE A 149 -6.86 8.19 -0.68
CA PHE A 149 -5.50 7.65 -0.58
C PHE A 149 -4.72 8.03 -1.83
N TYR A 150 -3.42 8.23 -1.66
CA TYR A 150 -2.51 8.45 -2.78
C TYR A 150 -1.29 7.56 -2.65
N MET A 151 -1.05 6.72 -3.67
CA MET A 151 0.24 6.09 -3.86
C MET A 151 1.04 6.96 -4.83
N VAL A 152 2.28 7.27 -4.46
CA VAL A 152 3.13 8.19 -5.23
C VAL A 152 4.46 7.50 -5.53
N ARG A 153 4.95 7.68 -6.75
CA ARG A 153 6.30 7.32 -7.15
C ARG A 153 7.08 8.58 -7.52
N VAL A 154 8.30 8.67 -7.02
CA VAL A 154 9.26 9.69 -7.43
C VAL A 154 10.47 8.98 -8.01
N ASP A 155 10.51 8.91 -9.34
CA ASP A 155 11.55 8.18 -10.09
C ASP A 155 12.61 9.18 -10.58
N GLY A 156 13.83 9.15 -10.04
CA GLY A 156 14.83 10.12 -10.46
C GLY A 156 16.17 10.07 -9.76
N THR A 157 16.88 11.19 -9.79
CA THR A 157 18.18 11.38 -9.16
C THR A 157 18.03 12.24 -7.92
N PHE A 158 18.62 11.81 -6.83
CA PHE A 158 18.65 12.49 -5.55
C PHE A 158 20.07 12.92 -5.24
N LYS A 159 20.29 14.23 -5.00
CA LYS A 159 21.61 14.75 -4.56
C LYS A 159 21.98 14.14 -3.20
N LYS A 160 20.95 13.92 -2.36
CA LYS A 160 21.09 13.27 -1.06
C LYS A 160 19.89 12.38 -0.80
N MET A 161 20.13 11.21 -0.27
CA MET A 161 19.14 10.30 0.28
C MET A 161 19.60 9.87 1.66
N HIS A 162 18.76 10.08 2.68
CA HIS A 162 18.98 9.60 4.04
C HIS A 162 17.82 8.70 4.42
N ALA A 163 18.12 7.48 4.75
CA ALA A 163 17.13 6.45 5.07
C ALA A 163 17.56 5.62 6.28
N ARG A 164 16.63 4.86 6.81
CA ARG A 164 16.85 3.92 7.91
C ARG A 164 16.33 2.53 7.55
N SER A 165 16.78 1.55 8.31
CA SER A 165 16.18 0.22 8.39
C SER A 165 16.46 -0.39 9.78
N GLU A 166 15.77 -1.50 10.10
CA GLU A 166 15.77 -2.09 11.43
C GLU A 166 16.46 -3.46 11.43
N LEU A 167 17.07 -3.78 12.58
CA LEU A 167 17.48 -5.14 12.89
C LEU A 167 16.25 -5.99 13.19
N LYS A 168 16.28 -7.24 12.71
CA LYS A 168 15.27 -8.23 13.06
C LYS A 168 15.12 -8.34 14.56
N GLN A 169 13.86 -8.27 15.02
CA GLN A 169 13.52 -8.47 16.42
C GLN A 169 13.24 -9.95 16.71
N GLU A 170 13.63 -10.38 17.90
CA GLU A 170 13.38 -11.73 18.39
C GLU A 170 12.30 -11.72 19.49
N LYS A 171 11.54 -12.81 19.57
CA LYS A 171 10.50 -12.97 20.61
C LYS A 171 11.12 -13.11 22.02
N PRO A 172 10.51 -12.53 23.07
CA PRO A 172 9.28 -11.75 23.06
C PRO A 172 9.49 -10.35 22.48
N TYR A 173 8.61 -9.94 21.56
CA TYR A 173 8.71 -8.64 20.92
C TYR A 173 8.43 -7.48 21.85
N LYS A 174 9.18 -6.40 21.68
CA LYS A 174 9.00 -5.12 22.39
C LYS A 174 8.13 -4.18 21.55
N PRO A 175 7.51 -3.15 22.18
CA PRO A 175 6.89 -2.06 21.42
C PRO A 175 7.87 -1.42 20.44
N LEU A 176 7.38 -1.01 19.27
CA LEU A 176 8.22 -0.54 18.15
C LEU A 176 9.10 0.66 18.53
N ALA A 177 8.54 1.64 19.24
CA ALA A 177 9.29 2.80 19.70
C ALA A 177 10.43 2.44 20.68
N GLU A 178 10.34 1.31 21.37
CA GLU A 178 11.42 0.80 22.23
C GLU A 178 12.47 0.07 21.39
N ALA A 179 12.05 -0.79 20.46
CA ALA A 179 12.95 -1.52 19.56
C ALA A 179 13.81 -0.57 18.73
N LEU A 180 13.21 0.46 18.12
CA LEU A 180 13.92 1.41 17.28
C LEU A 180 15.01 2.22 17.99
N LYS A 181 14.91 2.41 19.31
CA LYS A 181 15.95 3.15 20.06
C LYS A 181 17.34 2.53 19.95
N THR A 182 17.42 1.20 19.84
CA THR A 182 18.69 0.46 19.82
C THR A 182 18.97 -0.21 18.48
N ASP A 183 17.93 -0.55 17.73
CA ASP A 183 18.01 -1.47 16.60
C ASP A 183 17.72 -0.81 15.24
N GLN A 184 17.50 0.51 15.21
CA GLN A 184 17.50 1.30 13.99
C GLN A 184 18.93 1.55 13.50
N ARG A 185 19.12 1.49 12.18
CA ARG A 185 20.36 1.85 11.49
C ARG A 185 20.07 2.86 10.39
N GLU A 186 20.86 3.92 10.32
CA GLU A 186 20.70 5.01 9.37
C GLU A 186 21.82 5.01 8.34
N PHE A 187 21.46 5.38 7.12
CA PHE A 187 22.35 5.39 5.95
C PHE A 187 22.17 6.67 5.17
N SER A 188 23.24 7.15 4.54
CA SER A 188 23.18 8.29 3.64
C SER A 188 23.93 8.00 2.35
N TRP A 189 23.36 8.42 1.25
CA TRP A 189 23.95 8.31 -0.09
C TRP A 189 23.84 9.65 -0.80
N ASP A 190 24.89 10.01 -1.51
CA ASP A 190 24.95 11.21 -2.34
C ASP A 190 24.86 10.83 -3.82
N ASN A 191 24.18 11.65 -4.63
CA ASN A 191 24.04 11.48 -6.07
C ASN A 191 23.53 10.09 -6.48
N ILE A 192 22.47 9.62 -5.83
CA ILE A 192 21.88 8.31 -6.04
C ILE A 192 20.64 8.39 -6.93
N GLU A 193 20.51 7.44 -7.86
CA GLU A 193 19.31 7.27 -8.70
C GLU A 193 18.43 6.16 -8.13
N GLY A 194 17.11 6.36 -8.14
CA GLY A 194 16.17 5.37 -7.63
C GLY A 194 14.73 5.82 -7.65
N THR A 195 13.90 5.07 -6.92
CA THR A 195 12.47 5.27 -6.75
C THR A 195 12.13 5.50 -5.29
N VAL A 196 11.47 6.60 -4.97
CA VAL A 196 10.72 6.76 -3.72
C VAL A 196 9.30 6.29 -3.96
N VAL A 197 8.80 5.40 -3.11
CA VAL A 197 7.39 5.02 -3.01
C VAL A 197 6.83 5.71 -1.76
N ALA A 198 5.79 6.52 -1.94
CA ALA A 198 5.16 7.24 -0.85
C ALA A 198 3.66 6.93 -0.80
N LEU A 199 3.15 6.70 0.40
CA LEU A 199 1.73 6.54 0.67
C LEU A 199 1.23 7.75 1.47
N TYR A 200 0.11 8.34 1.02
CA TYR A 200 -0.67 9.27 1.81
C TYR A 200 -1.90 8.60 2.36
N CYS A 201 -2.06 8.67 3.68
CA CYS A 201 -3.29 8.25 4.35
C CYS A 201 -4.03 9.47 4.91
N PRO A 202 -5.35 9.61 4.64
CA PRO A 202 -6.17 10.66 5.21
C PRO A 202 -6.17 10.66 6.75
N GLN A 203 -6.47 11.81 7.36
CA GLN A 203 -6.45 11.98 8.82
C GLN A 203 -7.42 11.03 9.56
N TYR A 204 -8.51 10.60 8.94
CA TYR A 204 -9.44 9.64 9.53
C TYR A 204 -8.89 8.21 9.63
N MET A 205 -7.73 7.94 9.00
CA MET A 205 -7.00 6.66 9.10
C MET A 205 -6.09 6.58 10.32
N LYS A 206 -6.05 7.63 11.15
CA LYS A 206 -5.33 7.63 12.41
C LYS A 206 -5.60 6.33 13.18
N ASP A 207 -4.56 5.75 13.76
CA ASP A 207 -4.54 4.46 14.46
C ASP A 207 -4.60 3.22 13.55
N LEU A 208 -5.24 3.30 12.38
CA LEU A 208 -5.19 2.24 11.38
C LEU A 208 -3.87 2.27 10.59
N ASN A 209 -3.38 3.50 10.30
CA ASN A 209 -2.16 3.76 9.55
C ASN A 209 -1.50 5.07 10.01
N ALA A 210 -0.32 5.39 9.48
CA ALA A 210 0.31 6.71 9.62
C ALA A 210 -0.47 7.74 8.82
N ALA A 211 -1.23 8.62 9.50
CA ALA A 211 -1.92 9.71 8.83
C ALA A 211 -0.90 10.71 8.24
N GLY A 212 -1.04 11.06 6.97
CA GLY A 212 -0.08 11.84 6.20
C GLY A 212 0.81 10.97 5.33
N TRP A 213 2.06 11.38 5.12
CA TRP A 213 3.00 10.76 4.18
C TRP A 213 3.98 9.81 4.86
N HIS A 214 4.09 8.58 4.33
CA HIS A 214 5.05 7.55 4.67
C HIS A 214 5.84 7.17 3.41
N LEU A 215 7.18 7.23 3.46
CA LEU A 215 8.05 7.14 2.29
C LEU A 215 9.13 6.07 2.47
N HIS A 216 9.26 5.20 1.47
CA HIS A 216 10.39 4.26 1.35
C HIS A 216 11.15 4.51 0.04
N PHE A 217 12.43 4.15 0.02
CA PHE A 217 13.31 4.32 -1.14
C PHE A 217 13.97 3.00 -1.54
N VAL A 218 14.14 2.80 -2.84
CA VAL A 218 14.99 1.77 -3.42
C VAL A 218 15.84 2.34 -4.56
N SER A 219 17.14 2.12 -4.54
CA SER A 219 18.05 2.57 -5.59
C SER A 219 17.79 1.85 -6.92
N LYS A 220 18.11 2.50 -8.03
CA LYS A 220 17.92 1.95 -9.39
C LYS A 220 18.68 0.65 -9.60
N ASP A 221 19.90 0.54 -9.08
CA ASP A 221 20.72 -0.65 -9.16
C ASP A 221 20.35 -1.74 -8.14
N LYS A 222 19.31 -1.51 -7.32
CA LYS A 222 18.77 -2.43 -6.31
C LYS A 222 19.81 -2.86 -5.25
N LYS A 223 20.69 -1.94 -4.86
CA LYS A 223 21.70 -2.19 -3.84
C LYS A 223 21.40 -1.51 -2.51
N TYR A 224 20.66 -0.41 -2.52
CA TYR A 224 20.43 0.44 -1.37
C TYR A 224 18.97 0.83 -1.23
N GLY A 225 18.50 1.00 0.00
CA GLY A 225 17.13 1.42 0.27
C GLY A 225 16.83 1.53 1.75
N GLY A 226 15.57 1.88 2.06
CA GLY A 226 15.06 2.01 3.43
C GLY A 226 13.89 2.98 3.55
N HIS A 227 13.43 3.17 4.77
CA HIS A 227 12.46 4.20 5.15
C HIS A 227 13.13 5.59 5.08
N VAL A 228 12.52 6.52 4.35
CA VAL A 228 13.13 7.82 4.06
C VAL A 228 13.01 8.77 5.24
N LEU A 229 14.14 9.26 5.74
CA LEU A 229 14.22 10.26 6.79
C LEU A 229 14.48 11.67 6.24
N GLU A 230 15.27 11.78 5.14
CA GLU A 230 15.57 13.05 4.48
C GLU A 230 15.99 12.79 3.03
N LEU A 231 15.73 13.75 2.15
CA LEU A 231 16.14 13.71 0.74
C LEU A 231 16.36 15.10 0.17
N ASP A 232 17.11 15.15 -0.95
CA ASP A 232 17.25 16.31 -1.84
C ASP A 232 17.10 15.80 -3.27
N VAL A 233 15.99 16.15 -3.94
CA VAL A 233 15.69 15.74 -5.32
C VAL A 233 16.43 16.69 -6.28
N ASP A 234 17.35 16.16 -7.08
CA ASP A 234 17.94 16.92 -8.18
C ASP A 234 16.93 17.08 -9.31
N LYS A 235 16.45 15.97 -9.85
CA LYS A 235 15.40 15.88 -10.85
C LYS A 235 14.72 14.51 -10.81
N ALA A 236 13.40 14.51 -10.95
CA ALA A 236 12.63 13.27 -10.96
C ALA A 236 11.32 13.43 -11.72
N GLU A 237 10.76 12.30 -12.16
CA GLU A 237 9.37 12.20 -12.57
C GLU A 237 8.53 11.81 -11.34
N LEU A 238 7.58 12.67 -11.01
CA LEU A 238 6.57 12.44 -10.00
C LEU A 238 5.34 11.84 -10.66
N LYS A 239 4.86 10.70 -10.16
CA LYS A 239 3.63 10.03 -10.58
C LYS A 239 2.72 9.84 -9.38
N ILE A 240 1.44 10.11 -9.56
CA ILE A 240 0.42 10.03 -8.52
C ILE A 240 -0.68 9.09 -8.98
N ASP A 241 -1.02 8.15 -8.13
CA ASP A 241 -2.16 7.26 -8.22
C ASP A 241 -3.13 7.61 -7.07
N CYS A 242 -4.38 7.96 -7.41
CA CYS A 242 -5.44 8.32 -6.48
C CYS A 242 -6.39 7.13 -6.31
N THR A 243 -6.40 6.50 -5.16
CA THR A 243 -7.26 5.34 -4.89
C THR A 243 -8.39 5.67 -3.92
N GLN A 244 -9.60 5.18 -4.22
CA GLN A 244 -10.81 5.43 -3.43
C GLN A 244 -11.20 4.23 -2.56
N GLY A 245 -10.75 3.03 -2.94
CA GLY A 245 -11.00 1.80 -2.22
C GLY A 245 -9.99 1.55 -1.11
N PHE A 246 -10.45 0.91 -0.04
CA PHE A 246 -9.59 0.44 1.04
C PHE A 246 -10.03 -0.96 1.48
N ASN A 247 -9.10 -1.90 1.44
CA ASN A 247 -9.30 -3.28 1.89
C ASN A 247 -8.22 -3.61 2.92
N MET A 248 -8.63 -3.97 4.12
CA MET A 248 -7.73 -4.32 5.20
C MET A 248 -7.93 -5.77 5.62
N GLN A 249 -6.85 -6.54 5.65
CA GLN A 249 -6.82 -7.87 6.23
C GLN A 249 -6.28 -7.80 7.65
N LEU A 250 -7.11 -8.19 8.62
CA LEU A 250 -6.64 -8.36 10.00
C LEU A 250 -5.71 -9.57 10.10
N PRO A 251 -4.65 -9.48 10.92
CA PRO A 251 -3.71 -10.57 11.05
C PRO A 251 -4.34 -11.79 11.75
N ASP A 252 -4.01 -12.97 11.25
CA ASP A 252 -4.34 -14.25 11.88
C ASP A 252 -3.14 -14.70 12.75
N THR A 253 -2.94 -14.00 13.86
CA THR A 253 -1.87 -14.26 14.83
C THR A 253 -2.45 -14.50 16.23
N GLU A 254 -1.73 -15.24 17.08
CA GLU A 254 -2.14 -15.42 18.47
C GLU A 254 -2.12 -14.14 19.30
N MET A 255 -1.28 -13.18 18.91
CA MET A 255 -1.08 -11.94 19.63
C MET A 255 -2.19 -10.91 19.32
N PHE A 256 -2.57 -10.77 18.06
CA PHE A 256 -3.47 -9.69 17.63
C PHE A 256 -4.79 -9.62 18.42
N PRO A 257 -5.53 -10.74 18.67
CA PRO A 257 -6.77 -10.71 19.42
C PRO A 257 -6.62 -10.27 20.89
N THR A 258 -5.38 -10.27 21.42
CA THR A 258 -5.09 -9.94 22.83
C THR A 258 -4.63 -8.50 23.03
N LEU A 259 -4.38 -7.75 21.95
CA LEU A 259 -3.90 -6.37 22.02
C LEU A 259 -4.96 -5.42 22.57
N ASP A 260 -4.54 -4.50 23.43
CA ASP A 260 -5.39 -3.38 23.87
C ASP A 260 -5.33 -2.24 22.82
N LEU A 261 -6.20 -2.33 21.82
CA LEU A 261 -6.32 -1.35 20.74
C LEU A 261 -7.23 -0.15 21.10
N THR A 262 -7.63 -0.02 22.37
CA THR A 262 -8.48 1.08 22.82
C THR A 262 -7.71 2.35 23.18
N LYS A 263 -6.38 2.23 23.33
CA LYS A 263 -5.49 3.35 23.68
C LYS A 263 -5.01 4.09 22.44
N ASP A 264 -4.98 5.41 22.53
CA ASP A 264 -4.39 6.26 21.50
C ASP A 264 -2.86 6.02 21.39
N GLN A 265 -2.38 5.60 20.23
CA GLN A 265 -0.97 5.35 19.93
C GLN A 265 -0.36 6.42 19.01
N SER A 266 -1.08 7.51 18.72
CA SER A 266 -0.68 8.53 17.74
C SER A 266 0.70 9.11 18.00
N ASP A 267 1.06 9.35 19.28
CA ASP A 267 2.36 9.91 19.64
C ASP A 267 3.49 8.90 19.37
N ASP A 268 3.25 7.61 19.61
CA ASP A 268 4.24 6.56 19.35
C ASP A 268 4.36 6.28 17.85
N ILE A 269 3.26 6.26 17.11
CA ILE A 269 3.27 6.21 15.63
C ILE A 269 4.07 7.39 15.08
N LYS A 270 3.80 8.62 15.53
CA LYS A 270 4.54 9.79 15.07
C LYS A 270 6.04 9.71 15.35
N LYS A 271 6.45 9.21 16.51
CA LYS A 271 7.88 9.02 16.87
C LYS A 271 8.57 8.02 15.95
N VAL A 272 7.86 6.96 15.53
CA VAL A 272 8.47 5.93 14.68
C VAL A 272 8.49 6.33 13.20
N GLU A 273 7.58 7.20 12.75
CA GLU A 273 7.45 7.63 11.36
C GLU A 273 8.25 8.90 11.02
N THR A 274 8.70 9.66 12.03
CA THR A 274 9.44 10.90 11.81
C THR A 274 10.82 10.86 12.46
N LYS A 275 11.76 11.61 11.89
CA LYS A 275 13.06 11.83 12.52
C LYS A 275 12.87 12.59 13.84
N ASN A 276 13.37 12.02 14.94
CA ASN A 276 13.48 12.72 16.24
C ASN A 276 14.55 13.80 16.19
#